data_d5e0e185730d09831679c2918b1e1c97
#
_entry.id   d5e0e185730d09831679c2918b1e1c97
#
_cell.length_a   1.000
_cell.length_b   1.000
_cell.length_c   1.000
_cell.angle_alpha   90.00
_cell.angle_beta   90.00
_cell.angle_gamma   90.00
#
_symmetry.space_group_name_H-M   'P 1'
#
loop_
_entity.id
_entity.type
_entity.pdbx_description
1 polymer ?
#
loop_
_entity_poly.entity_id
_entity_poly.type
_entity_poly.pdbx_seq_one_letter_code
_entity_poly.pdbx_strand_id
1 'polypeptide(L)'
;VRPGDTAIDIGANLGYYARTISRLAGPAGCIYAVEPVAPIRKVLSRNLRRCANAEIVPYALGTENKPITMANDSARETGYFGTGQNFVNDGGQKAAAEFTAQMRRGSELFGKLERLDFVKCDIEGYEVVVMNEMRPLLEKFRPTVLIETGGANRPQIVALFTELGYRGCTLDRGREVPLTEDSTKDIIFRIGE
;
A
#
# COMPACT_ATOMS: atom_id res chain seq x y z
N VAL A 1 12.98 3.87 6.11
CA VAL A 1 12.27 4.68 7.13
C VAL A 1 13.27 5.10 8.19
N ARG A 2 13.20 6.34 8.64
CA ARG A 2 14.07 6.99 9.63
C ARG A 2 13.23 7.54 10.79
N PRO A 3 13.82 7.79 11.96
CA PRO A 3 13.13 8.46 13.07
C PRO A 3 12.52 9.81 12.64
N GLY A 4 11.25 10.02 12.97
CA GLY A 4 10.48 11.21 12.62
C GLY A 4 9.80 11.17 11.25
N ASP A 5 9.93 10.08 10.45
CA ASP A 5 9.30 9.96 9.16
C ASP A 5 7.77 9.83 9.25
N THR A 6 7.09 10.41 8.26
CA THR A 6 5.66 10.16 7.99
C THR A 6 5.53 9.11 6.89
N ALA A 7 4.74 8.07 7.14
CA ALA A 7 4.58 6.97 6.21
C ALA A 7 3.12 6.55 6.02
N ILE A 8 2.81 6.01 4.83
CA ILE A 8 1.53 5.39 4.51
C ILE A 8 1.80 3.92 4.15
N ASP A 9 1.12 3.00 4.83
CA ASP A 9 1.10 1.56 4.54
C ASP A 9 -0.24 1.21 3.89
N ILE A 10 -0.28 1.13 2.56
CA ILE A 10 -1.48 0.85 1.77
C ILE A 10 -1.60 -0.66 1.62
N GLY A 11 -2.71 -1.23 2.10
CA GLY A 11 -2.87 -2.66 2.29
C GLY A 11 -2.17 -3.14 3.56
N ALA A 12 -2.43 -2.44 4.68
CA ALA A 12 -1.76 -2.73 5.95
C ALA A 12 -2.09 -4.12 6.50
N ASN A 13 -3.19 -4.74 6.07
CA ASN A 13 -3.60 -6.09 6.43
C ASN A 13 -3.54 -6.28 7.97
N LEU A 14 -2.84 -7.27 8.47
CA LEU A 14 -2.69 -7.54 9.91
C LEU A 14 -1.71 -6.59 10.62
N GLY A 15 -1.05 -5.67 9.89
CA GLY A 15 -0.18 -4.64 10.44
C GLY A 15 1.29 -5.05 10.60
N TYR A 16 1.74 -6.03 9.85
CA TYR A 16 3.14 -6.47 9.91
C TYR A 16 4.10 -5.32 9.54
N TYR A 17 3.87 -4.71 8.37
CA TYR A 17 4.66 -3.57 7.92
C TYR A 17 4.37 -2.32 8.74
N ALA A 18 3.11 -1.96 8.98
CA ALA A 18 2.74 -0.79 9.77
C ALA A 18 3.43 -0.78 11.14
N ARG A 19 3.47 -1.93 11.84
CA ARG A 19 4.15 -2.06 13.14
C ARG A 19 5.66 -1.87 13.03
N THR A 20 6.28 -2.41 11.99
CA THR A 20 7.73 -2.28 11.75
C THR A 20 8.08 -0.82 11.42
N ILE A 21 7.31 -0.19 10.52
CA ILE A 21 7.46 1.21 10.13
C ILE A 21 7.28 2.12 11.36
N SER A 22 6.25 1.87 12.19
CA SER A 22 6.00 2.60 13.43
C SER A 22 7.19 2.60 14.38
N ARG A 23 7.85 1.45 14.53
CA ARG A 23 9.05 1.33 15.37
C ARG A 23 10.24 2.10 14.80
N LEU A 24 10.45 2.03 13.48
CA LEU A 24 11.55 2.73 12.81
C LEU A 24 11.35 4.24 12.84
N ALA A 25 10.14 4.70 12.60
CA ALA A 25 9.79 6.12 12.64
C ALA A 25 9.83 6.71 14.07
N GLY A 26 9.65 5.85 15.08
CA GLY A 26 9.71 6.28 16.48
C GLY A 26 8.58 7.23 16.88
N PRO A 27 8.61 7.77 18.12
CA PRO A 27 7.49 8.55 18.66
C PRO A 27 7.25 9.90 17.96
N ALA A 28 8.23 10.43 17.24
CA ALA A 28 8.10 11.66 16.47
C ALA A 28 7.60 11.43 15.03
N GLY A 29 7.50 10.17 14.58
CA GLY A 29 6.95 9.82 13.27
C GLY A 29 5.44 9.63 13.28
N CYS A 30 4.85 9.46 12.11
CA CYS A 30 3.43 9.20 11.94
C CYS A 30 3.19 8.13 10.86
N ILE A 31 2.33 7.15 11.15
CA ILE A 31 2.05 6.04 10.25
C ILE A 31 0.55 5.94 9.99
N TYR A 32 0.16 6.00 8.73
CA TYR A 32 -1.21 5.78 8.28
C TYR A 32 -1.34 4.35 7.74
N ALA A 33 -1.99 3.48 8.50
CA ALA A 33 -2.22 2.08 8.14
C ALA A 33 -3.57 1.95 7.43
N VAL A 34 -3.55 1.84 6.10
CA VAL A 34 -4.75 1.80 5.24
C VAL A 34 -5.21 0.37 5.05
N GLU A 35 -6.42 0.04 5.56
CA GLU A 35 -7.01 -1.30 5.45
C GLU A 35 -8.54 -1.20 5.34
N PRO A 36 -9.15 -1.54 4.18
CA PRO A 36 -10.59 -1.40 3.97
C PRO A 36 -11.44 -2.48 4.64
N VAL A 37 -10.90 -3.70 4.87
CA VAL A 37 -11.69 -4.85 5.27
C VAL A 37 -11.92 -4.88 6.79
N ALA A 38 -13.16 -4.70 7.23
CA ALA A 38 -13.50 -4.52 8.63
C ALA A 38 -13.07 -5.67 9.56
N PRO A 39 -13.22 -6.96 9.24
CA PRO A 39 -12.69 -8.05 10.06
C PRO A 39 -11.16 -7.99 10.24
N ILE A 40 -10.42 -7.64 9.18
CA ILE A 40 -8.96 -7.51 9.22
C ILE A 40 -8.56 -6.33 10.09
N ARG A 41 -9.23 -5.18 9.98
CA ARG A 41 -8.99 -4.01 10.83
C ARG A 41 -9.13 -4.29 12.33
N LYS A 42 -10.03 -5.23 12.74
CA LYS A 42 -10.13 -5.63 14.15
C LYS A 42 -8.82 -6.26 14.64
N VAL A 43 -8.16 -7.05 13.81
CA VAL A 43 -6.86 -7.66 14.14
C VAL A 43 -5.75 -6.62 14.06
N LEU A 44 -5.73 -5.80 13.00
CA LEU A 44 -4.81 -4.68 12.81
C LEU A 44 -4.80 -3.76 14.06
N SER A 45 -5.98 -3.36 14.54
CA SER A 45 -6.12 -2.51 15.73
C SER A 45 -5.50 -3.15 16.98
N ARG A 46 -5.67 -4.45 17.18
CA ARG A 46 -5.03 -5.18 18.30
C ARG A 46 -3.50 -5.20 18.17
N ASN A 47 -3.01 -5.39 16.95
CA ASN A 47 -1.57 -5.46 16.66
C ASN A 47 -0.89 -4.10 16.82
N LEU A 48 -1.60 -3.01 16.47
CA LEU A 48 -1.09 -1.63 16.58
C LEU A 48 -1.39 -0.94 17.92
N ARG A 49 -2.05 -1.60 18.88
CA ARG A 49 -2.44 -0.98 20.17
C ARG A 49 -1.30 -0.35 20.98
N ARG A 50 -0.05 -0.74 20.71
CA ARG A 50 1.15 -0.19 21.35
C ARG A 50 1.93 0.77 20.43
N CYS A 51 1.42 1.06 19.26
CA CYS A 51 2.01 1.97 18.28
C CYS A 51 1.26 3.31 18.37
N ALA A 52 1.65 4.17 19.32
CA ALA A 52 0.96 5.44 19.59
C ALA A 52 1.03 6.44 18.41
N ASN A 53 1.98 6.22 17.50
CA ASN A 53 2.20 7.01 16.29
C ASN A 53 1.55 6.40 15.04
N ALA A 54 0.68 5.39 15.17
CA ALA A 54 0.00 4.74 14.05
C ALA A 54 -1.51 5.01 14.09
N GLU A 55 -2.04 5.49 12.98
CA GLU A 55 -3.45 5.72 12.71
C GLU A 55 -3.98 4.71 11.71
N ILE A 56 -5.17 4.13 11.97
CA ILE A 56 -5.82 3.20 11.04
C ILE A 56 -6.78 3.97 10.15
N VAL A 57 -6.57 3.89 8.84
CA VAL A 57 -7.39 4.52 7.80
C VAL A 57 -8.32 3.45 7.21
N PRO A 58 -9.64 3.52 7.50
CA PRO A 58 -10.58 2.42 7.23
C PRO A 58 -11.17 2.46 5.80
N TYR A 59 -10.38 2.85 4.81
CA TYR A 59 -10.81 3.02 3.43
C TYR A 59 -9.97 2.19 2.46
N ALA A 60 -10.57 1.81 1.33
CA ALA A 60 -9.81 1.48 0.14
C ALA A 60 -9.39 2.78 -0.55
N LEU A 61 -8.21 2.81 -1.15
CA LEU A 61 -7.82 3.94 -1.99
C LEU A 61 -8.22 3.69 -3.45
N GLY A 62 -8.58 4.76 -4.16
CA GLY A 62 -8.94 4.70 -5.56
C GLY A 62 -9.36 6.06 -6.11
N THR A 63 -9.99 6.08 -7.29
CA THR A 63 -10.26 7.31 -8.03
C THR A 63 -11.52 8.06 -7.61
N GLU A 64 -12.35 7.44 -6.77
CA GLU A 64 -13.68 7.98 -6.42
C GLU A 64 -13.98 7.79 -4.94
N ASN A 65 -14.90 8.62 -4.43
CA ASN A 65 -15.45 8.48 -3.08
C ASN A 65 -16.79 7.74 -3.16
N LYS A 66 -16.76 6.41 -3.06
CA LYS A 66 -17.97 5.57 -3.20
C LYS A 66 -17.91 4.28 -2.36
N PRO A 67 -19.06 3.67 -2.06
CA PRO A 67 -19.07 2.29 -1.56
C PRO A 67 -18.57 1.33 -2.65
N ILE A 68 -17.84 0.30 -2.23
CA ILE A 68 -17.31 -0.75 -3.10
C ILE A 68 -17.51 -2.12 -2.46
N THR A 69 -17.40 -3.17 -3.28
CA THR A 69 -17.27 -4.54 -2.82
C THR A 69 -15.80 -4.97 -2.91
N MET A 70 -15.26 -5.44 -1.80
CA MET A 70 -13.99 -6.16 -1.75
C MET A 70 -14.27 -7.65 -1.78
N ALA A 71 -13.52 -8.40 -2.55
CA ALA A 71 -13.68 -9.84 -2.71
C ALA A 71 -12.43 -10.60 -2.26
N ASN A 72 -12.62 -11.87 -1.90
CA ASN A 72 -11.53 -12.78 -1.53
C ASN A 72 -11.89 -14.20 -1.99
N ASP A 73 -10.99 -14.82 -2.76
CA ASP A 73 -11.18 -16.18 -3.29
C ASP A 73 -10.26 -17.23 -2.66
N SER A 74 -9.38 -16.85 -1.75
CA SER A 74 -8.40 -17.77 -1.15
C SER A 74 -9.00 -19.02 -0.54
N ALA A 75 -10.22 -18.95 0.02
CA ALA A 75 -10.91 -20.09 0.61
C ALA A 75 -11.32 -21.16 -0.43
N ARG A 76 -11.52 -20.78 -1.71
CA ARG A 76 -11.82 -21.74 -2.78
C ARG A 76 -10.62 -22.61 -3.12
N GLU A 77 -9.44 -22.05 -3.08
CA GLU A 77 -8.21 -22.71 -3.49
C GLU A 77 -7.61 -23.54 -2.35
N THR A 78 -7.65 -23.00 -1.13
CA THR A 78 -6.91 -23.56 0.02
C THR A 78 -7.80 -24.12 1.12
N GLY A 79 -9.10 -23.85 1.10
CA GLY A 79 -10.03 -24.14 2.19
C GLY A 79 -9.88 -23.20 3.40
N TYR A 80 -8.94 -22.24 3.36
CA TYR A 80 -8.68 -21.29 4.41
C TYR A 80 -8.79 -19.85 3.88
N PHE A 81 -9.28 -18.95 4.73
CA PHE A 81 -9.38 -17.53 4.41
C PHE A 81 -8.02 -16.85 4.54
N GLY A 82 -7.39 -16.57 3.41
CA GLY A 82 -6.14 -15.80 3.34
C GLY A 82 -6.40 -14.30 3.43
N THR A 83 -5.82 -13.63 4.39
CA THR A 83 -6.06 -12.19 4.61
C THR A 83 -5.38 -11.30 3.58
N GLY A 84 -4.35 -11.78 2.85
CA GLY A 84 -3.57 -11.04 1.87
C GLY A 84 -4.13 -11.03 0.45
N GLN A 85 -5.27 -11.69 0.20
CA GLN A 85 -5.82 -11.84 -1.16
C GLN A 85 -7.16 -11.11 -1.33
N ASN A 86 -7.29 -9.93 -0.74
CA ASN A 86 -8.47 -9.09 -0.90
C ASN A 86 -8.27 -8.12 -2.07
N PHE A 87 -9.20 -8.12 -3.02
CA PHE A 87 -9.16 -7.23 -4.19
C PHE A 87 -10.48 -6.49 -4.38
N VAL A 88 -10.45 -5.40 -5.14
CA VAL A 88 -11.65 -4.64 -5.51
C VAL A 88 -12.43 -5.43 -6.56
N ASN A 89 -13.69 -5.74 -6.28
CA ASN A 89 -14.56 -6.51 -7.19
C ASN A 89 -15.41 -5.57 -8.05
N ASP A 90 -14.82 -4.96 -9.06
CA ASP A 90 -15.52 -4.06 -10.00
C ASP A 90 -16.37 -4.83 -11.04
N GLY A 91 -16.08 -6.11 -11.25
CA GLY A 91 -16.70 -6.91 -12.31
C GLY A 91 -17.85 -7.82 -11.86
N GLY A 92 -18.24 -7.80 -10.59
CA GLY A 92 -19.32 -8.68 -10.07
C GLY A 92 -18.96 -10.17 -10.11
N GLN A 93 -17.68 -10.52 -10.09
CA GLN A 93 -17.24 -11.92 -10.02
C GLN A 93 -17.71 -12.53 -8.70
N LYS A 94 -18.25 -13.75 -8.76
CA LYS A 94 -18.60 -14.51 -7.56
C LYS A 94 -17.33 -14.87 -6.80
N ALA A 95 -17.15 -14.29 -5.63
CA ALA A 95 -16.05 -14.60 -4.73
C ALA A 95 -16.45 -15.54 -3.60
N ALA A 96 -15.49 -16.18 -2.95
CA ALA A 96 -15.73 -17.04 -1.79
C ALA A 96 -16.18 -16.22 -0.57
N ALA A 97 -15.71 -14.97 -0.46
CA ALA A 97 -16.16 -14.01 0.52
C ALA A 97 -16.20 -12.59 -0.08
N GLU A 98 -17.17 -11.80 0.37
CA GLU A 98 -17.33 -10.40 -0.05
C GLU A 98 -17.49 -9.50 1.18
N PHE A 99 -16.93 -8.29 1.09
CA PHE A 99 -16.96 -7.29 2.15
C PHE A 99 -17.32 -5.93 1.55
N THR A 100 -18.25 -5.23 2.16
CA THR A 100 -18.50 -3.83 1.81
C THR A 100 -17.43 -2.94 2.43
N ALA A 101 -16.88 -2.05 1.63
CA ALA A 101 -15.91 -1.05 2.05
C ALA A 101 -16.26 0.32 1.45
N GLN A 102 -15.60 1.36 1.92
CA GLN A 102 -15.66 2.69 1.34
C GLN A 102 -14.35 2.96 0.61
N MET A 103 -14.43 3.34 -0.66
CA MET A 103 -13.31 3.87 -1.42
C MET A 103 -13.20 5.37 -1.19
N ARG A 104 -11.98 5.87 -1.11
CA ARG A 104 -11.64 7.30 -1.01
C ARG A 104 -10.43 7.60 -1.88
N ARG A 105 -10.36 8.85 -2.33
CA ARG A 105 -9.19 9.36 -3.04
C ARG A 105 -8.04 9.58 -2.06
N GLY A 106 -6.89 8.95 -2.32
CA GLY A 106 -5.69 9.09 -1.49
C GLY A 106 -5.15 10.51 -1.50
N SER A 107 -5.20 11.19 -2.65
CA SER A 107 -4.80 12.59 -2.79
C SER A 107 -5.62 13.56 -1.93
N GLU A 108 -6.90 13.26 -1.67
CA GLU A 108 -7.75 14.06 -0.78
C GLU A 108 -7.49 13.73 0.70
N LEU A 109 -7.42 12.43 1.05
CA LEU A 109 -7.19 11.99 2.42
C LEU A 109 -5.87 12.52 2.99
N PHE A 110 -4.82 12.48 2.18
CA PHE A 110 -3.46 12.82 2.58
C PHE A 110 -2.98 14.17 2.03
N GLY A 111 -3.83 14.93 1.35
CA GLY A 111 -3.48 16.21 0.73
C GLY A 111 -3.02 17.31 1.71
N LYS A 112 -3.45 17.19 2.99
CA LYS A 112 -3.08 18.14 4.06
C LYS A 112 -1.80 17.77 4.81
N LEU A 113 -1.15 16.66 4.45
CA LEU A 113 0.13 16.32 5.05
C LEU A 113 1.18 17.41 4.78
N GLU A 114 2.00 17.68 5.77
CA GLU A 114 3.15 18.59 5.64
C GLU A 114 4.39 17.86 5.11
N ARG A 115 4.45 16.53 5.35
CA ARG A 115 5.52 15.65 4.88
C ARG A 115 5.00 14.25 4.60
N LEU A 116 5.65 13.56 3.67
CA LEU A 116 5.47 12.14 3.39
C LEU A 116 6.82 11.59 2.91
N ASP A 117 7.38 10.67 3.68
CA ASP A 117 8.75 10.18 3.46
C ASP A 117 8.77 8.75 2.90
N PHE A 118 7.74 7.98 3.21
CA PHE A 118 7.67 6.58 2.81
C PHE A 118 6.24 6.14 2.49
N VAL A 119 6.09 5.39 1.40
CA VAL A 119 4.84 4.71 1.03
C VAL A 119 5.14 3.23 0.79
N LYS A 120 4.38 2.34 1.44
CA LYS A 120 4.30 0.93 1.04
C LYS A 120 2.95 0.71 0.37
N CYS A 121 2.92 -0.01 -0.76
CA CYS A 121 1.69 -0.38 -1.44
C CYS A 121 1.71 -1.85 -1.86
N ASP A 122 0.69 -2.58 -1.42
CA ASP A 122 0.50 -4.00 -1.70
C ASP A 122 -1.01 -4.28 -1.56
N ILE A 123 -1.72 -4.26 -2.68
CA ILE A 123 -3.20 -4.25 -2.75
C ILE A 123 -3.77 -5.12 -3.87
N GLU A 124 -3.02 -6.18 -4.21
CA GLU A 124 -3.50 -7.27 -5.06
C GLU A 124 -4.07 -6.81 -6.43
N GLY A 125 -3.28 -6.00 -7.15
CA GLY A 125 -3.53 -5.65 -8.55
C GLY A 125 -4.16 -4.28 -8.78
N TYR A 126 -4.44 -3.48 -7.76
CA TYR A 126 -5.02 -2.13 -7.89
C TYR A 126 -3.97 -1.01 -7.77
N GLU A 127 -2.67 -1.36 -7.73
CA GLU A 127 -1.54 -0.46 -7.48
C GLU A 127 -1.45 0.64 -8.53
N VAL A 128 -1.64 0.31 -9.82
CA VAL A 128 -1.56 1.27 -10.92
C VAL A 128 -2.59 2.38 -10.75
N VAL A 129 -3.82 2.03 -10.39
CA VAL A 129 -4.92 2.97 -10.19
C VAL A 129 -4.61 3.91 -9.03
N VAL A 130 -4.19 3.35 -7.88
CA VAL A 130 -3.90 4.12 -6.66
C VAL A 130 -2.69 5.01 -6.85
N MET A 131 -1.59 4.52 -7.44
CA MET A 131 -0.40 5.35 -7.63
C MET A 131 -0.62 6.49 -8.62
N ASN A 132 -1.42 6.29 -9.69
CA ASN A 132 -1.81 7.37 -10.59
C ASN A 132 -2.69 8.41 -9.88
N GLU A 133 -3.65 7.99 -9.06
CA GLU A 133 -4.50 8.90 -8.29
C GLU A 133 -3.69 9.70 -7.26
N MET A 134 -2.70 9.07 -6.63
CA MET A 134 -1.81 9.71 -5.66
C MET A 134 -0.64 10.48 -6.30
N ARG A 135 -0.55 10.58 -7.62
CA ARG A 135 0.51 11.31 -8.35
C ARG A 135 0.83 12.69 -7.74
N PRO A 136 -0.17 13.55 -7.39
CA PRO A 136 0.12 14.86 -6.80
C PRO A 136 0.91 14.79 -5.48
N LEU A 137 0.69 13.75 -4.68
CA LEU A 137 1.45 13.53 -3.43
C LEU A 137 2.86 13.02 -3.72
N LEU A 138 3.01 12.12 -4.70
CA LEU A 138 4.32 11.60 -5.14
C LEU A 138 5.19 12.72 -5.72
N GLU A 139 4.63 13.62 -6.51
CA GLU A 139 5.33 14.79 -7.06
C GLU A 139 5.73 15.79 -5.97
N LYS A 140 4.81 16.08 -5.04
CA LYS A 140 5.01 17.07 -3.97
C LYS A 140 6.07 16.61 -2.96
N PHE A 141 5.95 15.39 -2.46
CA PHE A 141 6.74 14.91 -1.32
C PHE A 141 7.93 14.05 -1.72
N ARG A 142 7.88 13.43 -2.89
CA ARG A 142 8.93 12.56 -3.41
C ARG A 142 9.35 11.45 -2.44
N PRO A 143 8.39 10.71 -1.82
CA PRO A 143 8.70 9.70 -0.84
C PRO A 143 9.49 8.53 -1.43
N THR A 144 10.20 7.77 -0.61
CA THR A 144 10.60 6.42 -1.00
C THR A 144 9.33 5.54 -1.08
N VAL A 145 9.18 4.77 -2.16
CA VAL A 145 8.02 3.89 -2.34
C VAL A 145 8.46 2.44 -2.44
N LEU A 146 7.90 1.59 -1.58
CA LEU A 146 7.99 0.13 -1.69
C LEU A 146 6.66 -0.38 -2.22
N ILE A 147 6.68 -1.04 -3.36
CA ILE A 147 5.46 -1.53 -3.99
C ILE A 147 5.61 -2.99 -4.41
N GLU A 148 4.65 -3.85 -4.05
CA GLU A 148 4.51 -5.16 -4.62
C GLU A 148 3.71 -5.06 -5.92
N THR A 149 4.30 -5.48 -7.04
CA THR A 149 3.63 -5.42 -8.34
C THR A 149 4.15 -6.51 -9.27
N GLY A 150 3.26 -7.08 -10.07
CA GLY A 150 3.59 -8.15 -11.00
C GLY A 150 2.71 -8.13 -12.25
N GLY A 151 2.96 -9.10 -13.15
CA GLY A 151 2.15 -9.27 -14.36
C GLY A 151 2.07 -7.98 -15.20
N ALA A 152 0.88 -7.69 -15.72
CA ALA A 152 0.62 -6.53 -16.58
C ALA A 152 0.73 -5.17 -15.87
N ASN A 153 0.68 -5.13 -14.54
CA ASN A 153 0.80 -3.90 -13.76
C ASN A 153 2.25 -3.40 -13.65
N ARG A 154 3.22 -4.33 -13.61
CA ARG A 154 4.62 -3.99 -13.41
C ARG A 154 5.17 -2.98 -14.42
N PRO A 155 5.04 -3.16 -15.76
CA PRO A 155 5.52 -2.18 -16.72
C PRO A 155 4.88 -0.79 -16.54
N GLN A 156 3.59 -0.74 -16.18
CA GLN A 156 2.86 0.50 -15.98
C GLN A 156 3.36 1.25 -14.73
N ILE A 157 3.61 0.53 -13.64
CA ILE A 157 4.19 1.10 -12.42
C ILE A 157 5.60 1.61 -12.68
N VAL A 158 6.45 0.83 -13.35
CA VAL A 158 7.82 1.27 -13.69
C VAL A 158 7.79 2.51 -14.57
N ALA A 159 6.92 2.56 -15.58
CA ALA A 159 6.77 3.73 -16.45
C ALA A 159 6.34 4.97 -15.67
N LEU A 160 5.31 4.86 -14.81
CA LEU A 160 4.82 5.95 -13.97
C LEU A 160 5.93 6.53 -13.09
N PHE A 161 6.66 5.67 -12.36
CA PHE A 161 7.71 6.15 -11.47
C PHE A 161 8.92 6.70 -12.22
N THR A 162 9.25 6.15 -13.40
CA THR A 162 10.30 6.70 -14.28
C THR A 162 9.94 8.11 -14.77
N GLU A 163 8.69 8.32 -15.20
CA GLU A 163 8.17 9.63 -15.59
C GLU A 163 8.26 10.66 -14.45
N LEU A 164 8.01 10.22 -13.22
CA LEU A 164 8.13 11.04 -12.01
C LEU A 164 9.59 11.29 -11.57
N GLY A 165 10.56 10.74 -12.29
CA GLY A 165 12.01 10.91 -12.00
C GLY A 165 12.53 9.98 -10.90
N TYR A 166 11.85 8.89 -10.62
CA TYR A 166 12.32 7.87 -9.70
C TYR A 166 13.20 6.84 -10.41
N ARG A 167 14.08 6.22 -9.64
CA ARG A 167 14.80 5.01 -10.02
C ARG A 167 14.25 3.82 -9.24
N GLY A 168 13.96 2.73 -9.95
CA GLY A 168 13.55 1.47 -9.36
C GLY A 168 14.74 0.57 -9.05
N CYS A 169 14.72 -0.10 -7.90
CA CYS A 169 15.63 -1.16 -7.53
C CYS A 169 14.87 -2.28 -6.80
N THR A 170 15.50 -3.41 -6.65
CA THR A 170 15.01 -4.52 -5.82
C THR A 170 16.09 -4.95 -4.84
N LEU A 171 15.74 -5.84 -3.90
CA LEU A 171 16.70 -6.39 -2.94
C LEU A 171 17.14 -7.79 -3.37
N ASP A 172 18.44 -7.98 -3.56
CA ASP A 172 19.07 -9.29 -3.64
C ASP A 172 20.01 -9.48 -2.44
N ARG A 173 19.73 -10.51 -1.62
CA ARG A 173 20.49 -10.82 -0.39
C ARG A 173 20.73 -9.60 0.51
N GLY A 174 19.73 -8.74 0.61
CA GLY A 174 19.77 -7.52 1.44
C GLY A 174 20.54 -6.34 0.83
N ARG A 175 20.93 -6.42 -0.44
CA ARG A 175 21.55 -5.32 -1.20
C ARG A 175 20.60 -4.81 -2.27
N GLU A 176 20.56 -3.51 -2.46
CA GLU A 176 19.83 -2.91 -3.56
C GLU A 176 20.56 -3.18 -4.88
N VAL A 177 19.82 -3.74 -5.84
CA VAL A 177 20.30 -4.02 -7.20
C VAL A 177 19.35 -3.40 -8.22
N PRO A 178 19.81 -3.00 -9.41
CA PRO A 178 18.96 -2.48 -10.48
C PRO A 178 17.84 -3.47 -10.84
N LEU A 179 16.71 -2.94 -11.32
CA LEU A 179 15.62 -3.76 -11.82
C LEU A 179 16.03 -4.49 -13.10
N THR A 180 15.64 -5.77 -13.16
CA THR A 180 15.72 -6.62 -14.35
C THR A 180 14.35 -7.28 -14.58
N GLU A 181 14.16 -7.97 -15.68
CA GLU A 181 12.93 -8.72 -15.96
C GLU A 181 12.69 -9.83 -14.92
N ASP A 182 13.77 -10.44 -14.39
CA ASP A 182 13.72 -11.51 -13.39
C ASP A 182 13.66 -11.01 -11.93
N SER A 183 13.62 -9.70 -11.71
CA SER A 183 13.53 -9.13 -10.36
C SER A 183 12.24 -9.56 -9.65
N THR A 184 12.30 -9.66 -8.33
CA THR A 184 11.12 -9.96 -7.48
C THR A 184 9.99 -8.98 -7.72
N LYS A 185 8.79 -9.30 -7.21
CA LYS A 185 7.64 -8.40 -7.30
C LYS A 185 7.81 -7.12 -6.49
N ASP A 186 8.63 -7.15 -5.44
CA ASP A 186 8.91 -6.01 -4.59
C ASP A 186 9.89 -5.05 -5.26
N ILE A 187 9.43 -3.84 -5.54
CA ILE A 187 10.22 -2.77 -6.13
C ILE A 187 10.31 -1.61 -5.15
N ILE A 188 11.52 -1.10 -4.97
CA ILE A 188 11.78 0.14 -4.24
C ILE A 188 12.03 1.25 -5.24
N PHE A 189 11.25 2.29 -5.19
CA PHE A 189 11.42 3.51 -5.98
C PHE A 189 11.97 4.63 -5.12
N ARG A 190 13.02 5.30 -5.60
CA ARG A 190 13.63 6.47 -4.97
C ARG A 190 13.94 7.52 -6.01
N ILE A 191 13.90 8.79 -5.59
CA ILE A 191 14.43 9.87 -6.42
C ILE A 191 15.93 9.63 -6.59
N GLY A 192 16.38 9.67 -7.85
CA GLY A 192 17.81 9.65 -8.14
C GLY A 192 18.49 10.92 -7.60
N GLU A 193 19.66 10.74 -7.00
CA GLU A 193 20.58 11.84 -6.74
C GLU A 193 21.12 12.41 -8.05
#